data_5c8c5f476a922577f15aac587e8839a4
#
_entry.id   5c8c5f476a922577f15aac587e8839a4
#
_cell.length_a   1.000
_cell.length_b   1.000
_cell.length_c   1.000
_cell.angle_alpha   90.00
_cell.angle_beta   90.00
_cell.angle_gamma   90.00
#
_symmetry.space_group_name_H-M   'P 1'
#
loop_
_entity.id
_entity.type
_entity.pdbx_description
1 polymer ?
#
loop_
_entity_poly.entity_id
_entity_poly.type
_entity_poly.pdbx_seq_one_letter_code
_entity_poly.pdbx_strand_id
1 'polypeptide(L)'
;MPLSAVFHTSSLQKQVAALSDAFAIAGEFLHCDVINSGHINMTFRATYRKPDGTTRRYIFQRVNDAVFPCPRDVMHNVEKVTNHIRWKMLRVLKTPFRQTLNLYSARGGRKYLEIPGSGFWRCYNCIENTHTFDVADHPRQAYEA
;
A
#
# COMPACT_ATOMS: atom_id res chain seq x y z
N MET A 1 16.74 -22.61 -9.48
CA MET A 1 16.23 -21.22 -9.46
C MET A 1 16.58 -20.57 -10.79
N PRO A 2 15.64 -20.14 -11.62
CA PRO A 2 15.97 -19.49 -12.87
C PRO A 2 16.52 -18.08 -12.60
N LEU A 3 17.65 -17.77 -13.16
CA LEU A 3 18.37 -16.48 -13.08
C LEU A 3 17.48 -15.26 -13.44
N SER A 4 16.44 -15.45 -14.24
CA SER A 4 15.49 -14.39 -14.63
C SER A 4 14.67 -13.83 -13.46
N ALA A 5 14.34 -14.62 -12.47
CA ALA A 5 13.56 -14.18 -11.29
C ALA A 5 14.37 -13.21 -10.40
N VAL A 6 15.69 -13.43 -10.28
CA VAL A 6 16.58 -12.61 -9.45
C VAL A 6 16.77 -11.22 -10.06
N PHE A 7 16.89 -11.12 -11.38
CA PHE A 7 17.06 -9.83 -12.09
C PHE A 7 15.78 -8.98 -12.04
N HIS A 8 14.59 -9.59 -12.11
CA HIS A 8 13.32 -8.89 -11.98
C HIS A 8 13.11 -8.34 -10.58
N THR A 9 13.42 -9.10 -9.54
CA THR A 9 13.29 -8.66 -8.14
C THR A 9 14.19 -7.46 -7.83
N SER A 10 15.44 -7.47 -8.31
CA SER A 10 16.38 -6.35 -8.13
C SER A 10 15.90 -5.06 -8.82
N SER A 11 15.31 -5.18 -10.02
CA SER A 11 14.75 -4.05 -10.75
C SER A 11 13.54 -3.45 -10.04
N LEU A 12 12.63 -4.30 -9.55
CA LEU A 12 11.44 -3.90 -8.81
C LEU A 12 11.77 -3.25 -7.47
N GLN A 13 12.75 -3.78 -6.73
CA GLN A 13 13.23 -3.17 -5.49
C GLN A 13 13.79 -1.76 -5.72
N LYS A 14 14.59 -1.56 -6.76
CA LYS A 14 15.08 -0.23 -7.14
C LYS A 14 13.95 0.72 -7.50
N GLN A 15 12.93 0.23 -8.20
CA GLN A 15 11.76 1.03 -8.55
C GLN A 15 10.98 1.45 -7.30
N VAL A 16 10.73 0.54 -6.35
CA VAL A 16 10.03 0.85 -5.10
C VAL A 16 10.88 1.78 -4.22
N ALA A 17 12.19 1.60 -4.16
CA ALA A 17 13.10 2.51 -3.46
C ALA A 17 13.03 3.94 -4.03
N ALA A 18 13.04 4.09 -5.35
CA ALA A 18 12.88 5.40 -6.01
C ALA A 18 11.50 6.03 -5.77
N LEU A 19 10.43 5.20 -5.74
CA LEU A 19 9.08 5.65 -5.38
C LEU A 19 9.01 6.14 -3.94
N SER A 20 9.77 5.52 -3.04
CA SER A 20 9.77 5.87 -1.62
C SER A 20 10.21 7.33 -1.38
N ASP A 21 11.16 7.81 -2.16
CA ASP A 21 11.62 9.20 -2.08
C ASP A 21 10.57 10.21 -2.53
N ALA A 22 9.63 9.77 -3.35
CA ALA A 22 8.54 10.61 -3.86
C ALA A 22 7.34 10.69 -2.92
N PHE A 23 7.20 9.75 -1.98
CA PHE A 23 6.21 9.80 -0.91
C PHE A 23 6.81 10.38 0.38
N ALA A 24 6.01 11.12 1.15
CA ALA A 24 6.43 11.70 2.43
C ALA A 24 6.48 10.64 3.54
N ILE A 25 7.40 9.69 3.40
CA ILE A 25 7.65 8.61 4.36
C ILE A 25 8.94 8.92 5.12
N ALA A 26 8.86 8.92 6.45
CA ALA A 26 10.03 9.09 7.29
C ALA A 26 10.75 7.76 7.49
N GLY A 27 12.09 7.76 7.33
CA GLY A 27 12.95 6.62 7.58
C GLY A 27 13.75 6.20 6.35
N GLU A 28 14.59 5.20 6.54
CA GLU A 28 15.45 4.59 5.54
C GLU A 28 14.77 3.36 4.93
N PHE A 29 14.68 3.29 3.60
CA PHE A 29 14.22 2.10 2.90
C PHE A 29 15.22 0.96 3.09
N LEU A 30 14.75 -0.22 3.53
CA LEU A 30 15.58 -1.40 3.72
C LEU A 30 15.42 -2.40 2.57
N HIS A 31 14.19 -2.86 2.36
CA HIS A 31 13.85 -3.83 1.31
C HIS A 31 12.35 -3.81 1.02
N CYS A 32 11.94 -4.49 -0.03
CA CYS A 32 10.53 -4.78 -0.28
C CYS A 32 10.31 -6.21 -0.79
N ASP A 33 9.11 -6.72 -0.48
CA ASP A 33 8.59 -7.99 -0.96
C ASP A 33 7.43 -7.76 -1.90
N VAL A 34 7.30 -8.60 -2.93
CA VAL A 34 6.11 -8.63 -3.79
C VAL A 34 4.99 -9.37 -3.07
N ILE A 35 3.79 -8.80 -3.03
CA ILE A 35 2.59 -9.47 -2.53
C ILE A 35 1.82 -10.02 -3.72
N ASN A 36 1.79 -11.34 -3.86
CA ASN A 36 1.18 -12.04 -4.98
C ASN A 36 -0.28 -12.50 -4.73
N SER A 37 -0.83 -12.22 -3.55
CA SER A 37 -2.20 -12.62 -3.17
C SER A 37 -3.30 -11.82 -3.87
N GLY A 38 -2.97 -10.73 -4.56
CA GLY A 38 -3.92 -9.92 -5.34
C GLY A 38 -3.68 -10.08 -6.83
N HIS A 39 -4.75 -10.26 -7.62
CA HIS A 39 -4.66 -10.51 -9.07
C HIS A 39 -4.85 -9.25 -9.93
N ILE A 40 -5.25 -8.13 -9.33
CA ILE A 40 -5.61 -6.92 -10.07
C ILE A 40 -4.47 -5.90 -10.07
N ASN A 41 -3.99 -5.54 -8.88
CA ASN A 41 -2.98 -4.51 -8.70
C ASN A 41 -1.62 -5.13 -8.36
N MET A 42 -0.55 -4.52 -8.87
CA MET A 42 0.81 -4.89 -8.46
C MET A 42 1.09 -4.29 -7.08
N THR A 43 1.40 -5.13 -6.10
CA THR A 43 1.49 -4.73 -4.69
C THR A 43 2.84 -5.13 -4.08
N PHE A 44 3.46 -4.19 -3.37
CA PHE A 44 4.73 -4.38 -2.67
C PHE A 44 4.59 -4.01 -1.21
N ARG A 45 5.21 -4.80 -0.33
CA ARG A 45 5.38 -4.49 1.08
C ARG A 45 6.80 -4.03 1.32
N ALA A 46 6.99 -2.74 1.56
CA ALA A 46 8.29 -2.14 1.81
C ALA A 46 8.53 -1.97 3.31
N THR A 47 9.73 -2.31 3.75
CA THR A 47 10.19 -2.18 5.14
C THR A 47 11.14 -1.00 5.25
N TYR A 48 10.91 -0.15 6.24
CA TYR A 48 11.70 1.04 6.56
C TYR A 48 12.23 0.97 7.98
N ARG A 49 13.45 1.48 8.18
CA ARG A 49 14.02 1.79 9.48
C ARG A 49 13.70 3.22 9.85
N LYS A 50 13.03 3.41 10.99
CA LYS A 50 12.76 4.74 11.53
C LYS A 50 13.98 5.34 12.22
N PRO A 51 14.02 6.68 12.45
CA PRO A 51 15.09 7.34 13.20
C PRO A 51 15.29 6.79 14.62
N ASP A 52 14.23 6.24 15.23
CA ASP A 52 14.26 5.59 16.55
C ASP A 52 14.80 4.14 16.53
N GLY A 53 15.25 3.65 15.36
CA GLY A 53 15.76 2.30 15.15
C GLY A 53 14.67 1.24 14.95
N THR A 54 13.40 1.55 15.16
CA THR A 54 12.29 0.61 14.92
C THR A 54 12.03 0.44 13.42
N THR A 55 11.40 -0.66 13.04
CA THR A 55 10.99 -0.90 11.65
C THR A 55 9.50 -0.65 11.48
N ARG A 56 9.12 -0.16 10.30
CA ARG A 56 7.73 0.00 9.89
C ARG A 56 7.55 -0.46 8.46
N ARG A 57 6.40 -1.09 8.19
CA ARG A 57 6.04 -1.57 6.86
C ARG A 57 4.99 -0.69 6.22
N TYR A 58 5.14 -0.49 4.91
CA TYR A 58 4.24 0.28 4.05
C TYR A 58 3.88 -0.54 2.83
N ILE A 59 2.70 -0.31 2.30
CA ILE A 59 2.24 -0.94 1.07
C ILE A 59 2.34 0.08 -0.06
N PHE A 60 3.13 -0.26 -1.09
CA PHE A 60 3.15 0.44 -2.36
C PHE A 60 2.34 -0.37 -3.36
N GLN A 61 1.44 0.29 -4.05
CA GLN A 61 0.56 -0.39 -4.99
C GLN A 61 0.44 0.40 -6.29
N ARG A 62 0.70 -0.28 -7.40
CA ARG A 62 0.38 0.22 -8.73
C ARG A 62 -1.06 -0.13 -9.05
N VAL A 63 -1.87 0.90 -9.29
CA VAL A 63 -3.27 0.72 -9.70
C VAL A 63 -3.28 0.26 -11.15
N ASN A 64 -4.01 -0.81 -11.43
CA ASN A 64 -4.16 -1.35 -12.77
C ASN A 64 -5.16 -0.49 -13.57
N ASP A 65 -4.65 0.32 -14.47
CA ASP A 65 -5.41 1.24 -15.32
C ASP A 65 -6.24 0.52 -16.39
N ALA A 66 -5.89 -0.71 -16.75
CA ALA A 66 -6.72 -1.53 -17.63
C ALA A 66 -8.02 -1.99 -16.94
N VAL A 67 -8.00 -2.19 -15.62
CA VAL A 67 -9.17 -2.55 -14.82
C VAL A 67 -9.89 -1.30 -14.31
N PHE A 68 -9.14 -0.27 -13.96
CA PHE A 68 -9.63 1.01 -13.47
C PHE A 68 -9.28 2.14 -14.44
N PRO A 69 -10.10 2.40 -15.48
CA PRO A 69 -9.77 3.36 -16.53
C PRO A 69 -9.55 4.81 -16.02
N CYS A 70 -10.13 5.13 -14.86
CA CYS A 70 -9.98 6.43 -14.21
C CYS A 70 -9.34 6.28 -12.81
N PRO A 71 -8.01 6.00 -12.70
CA PRO A 71 -7.34 5.81 -11.41
C PRO A 71 -7.46 7.00 -10.47
N ARG A 72 -7.58 8.23 -10.99
CA ARG A 72 -7.79 9.45 -10.21
C ARG A 72 -9.11 9.41 -9.44
N ASP A 73 -10.18 8.94 -10.07
CA ASP A 73 -11.51 8.82 -9.44
C ASP A 73 -11.49 7.73 -8.37
N VAL A 74 -10.80 6.61 -8.64
CA VAL A 74 -10.57 5.57 -7.64
C VAL A 74 -9.88 6.15 -6.41
N MET A 75 -8.81 6.94 -6.61
CA MET A 75 -8.07 7.54 -5.49
C MET A 75 -8.90 8.58 -4.74
N HIS A 76 -9.70 9.37 -5.43
CA HIS A 76 -10.63 10.31 -4.79
C HIS A 76 -11.64 9.60 -3.90
N ASN A 77 -12.24 8.51 -4.39
CA ASN A 77 -13.17 7.70 -3.63
C ASN A 77 -12.49 7.04 -2.41
N VAL A 78 -11.31 6.43 -2.61
CA VAL A 78 -10.55 5.81 -1.51
C VAL A 78 -10.22 6.83 -0.45
N GLU A 79 -9.77 8.03 -0.81
CA GLU A 79 -9.46 9.11 0.13
C GLU A 79 -10.69 9.56 0.91
N LYS A 80 -11.82 9.78 0.25
CA LYS A 80 -13.08 10.16 0.91
C LYS A 80 -13.55 9.10 1.90
N VAL A 81 -13.58 7.84 1.49
CA VAL A 81 -14.08 6.73 2.31
C VAL A 81 -13.16 6.51 3.50
N THR A 82 -11.84 6.43 3.29
CA THR A 82 -10.89 6.20 4.39
C THR A 82 -10.85 7.35 5.37
N ASN A 83 -10.96 8.60 4.92
CA ASN A 83 -11.05 9.78 5.78
C ASN A 83 -12.35 9.75 6.59
N HIS A 84 -13.48 9.37 5.99
CA HIS A 84 -14.76 9.26 6.70
C HIS A 84 -14.73 8.18 7.78
N ILE A 85 -14.19 6.99 7.47
CA ILE A 85 -14.04 5.90 8.43
C ILE A 85 -13.12 6.36 9.57
N ARG A 86 -11.97 6.96 9.25
CA ARG A 86 -11.02 7.44 10.26
C ARG A 86 -11.63 8.48 11.19
N TRP A 87 -12.40 9.43 10.64
CA TRP A 87 -13.10 10.44 11.44
C TRP A 87 -14.14 9.81 12.40
N LYS A 88 -14.92 8.82 11.93
CA LYS A 88 -15.84 8.06 12.78
C LYS A 88 -15.11 7.28 13.88
N MET A 89 -14.01 6.60 13.52
CA MET A 89 -13.23 5.78 14.45
C MET A 89 -12.51 6.61 15.52
N LEU A 90 -12.03 7.80 15.21
CA LEU A 90 -11.46 8.73 16.17
C LEU A 90 -12.46 9.10 17.27
N ARG A 91 -13.75 9.21 16.93
CA ARG A 91 -14.82 9.53 17.89
C ARG A 91 -15.17 8.36 18.80
N VAL A 92 -15.04 7.11 18.32
CA VAL A 92 -15.49 5.91 19.00
C VAL A 92 -14.37 5.17 19.72
N LEU A 93 -13.25 4.94 19.07
CA LEU A 93 -12.25 3.95 19.49
C LEU A 93 -10.89 4.53 19.89
N LYS A 94 -10.63 5.81 19.72
CA LYS A 94 -9.35 6.49 20.01
C LYS A 94 -8.10 5.89 19.31
N THR A 95 -8.21 4.81 18.53
CA THR A 95 -7.12 4.12 17.81
C THR A 95 -7.44 3.83 16.35
N PRO A 96 -7.50 4.86 15.48
CA PRO A 96 -7.96 4.70 14.08
C PRO A 96 -6.96 3.98 13.16
N PHE A 97 -5.68 3.88 13.55
CA PHE A 97 -4.60 3.44 12.64
C PHE A 97 -4.60 1.95 12.29
N ARG A 98 -5.29 1.11 13.05
CA ARG A 98 -5.36 -0.34 12.79
C ARG A 98 -6.59 -0.78 12.00
N GLN A 99 -7.53 0.12 11.74
CA GLN A 99 -8.86 -0.25 11.24
C GLN A 99 -9.20 0.32 9.87
N THR A 100 -8.34 1.17 9.33
CA THR A 100 -8.51 1.72 7.99
C THR A 100 -7.16 1.99 7.32
N LEU A 101 -7.19 2.07 6.00
CA LEU A 101 -6.01 2.48 5.24
C LEU A 101 -5.69 3.95 5.51
N ASN A 102 -4.44 4.22 5.83
CA ASN A 102 -3.88 5.57 5.89
C ASN A 102 -3.05 5.82 4.64
N LEU A 103 -3.58 6.61 3.72
CA LEU A 103 -2.86 7.01 2.52
C LEU A 103 -1.77 8.01 2.87
N TYR A 104 -0.55 7.74 2.41
CA TYR A 104 0.58 8.66 2.49
C TYR A 104 0.57 9.63 1.32
N SER A 105 0.90 10.89 1.58
CA SER A 105 0.99 11.90 0.52
C SER A 105 2.29 11.76 -0.25
N ALA A 106 2.23 11.95 -1.55
CA ALA A 106 3.40 12.28 -2.34
C ALA A 106 3.90 13.68 -1.98
N ARG A 107 5.13 14.02 -2.32
CA ARG A 107 5.73 15.34 -2.03
C ARG A 107 4.94 16.51 -2.61
N GLY A 108 4.16 16.30 -3.67
CA GLY A 108 3.21 17.29 -4.22
C GLY A 108 1.86 17.39 -3.48
N GLY A 109 1.70 16.74 -2.33
CA GLY A 109 0.48 16.77 -1.49
C GLY A 109 -0.64 15.83 -1.92
N ARG A 110 -0.59 15.24 -3.13
CA ARG A 110 -1.57 14.26 -3.60
C ARG A 110 -1.36 12.91 -2.91
N LYS A 111 -2.42 12.13 -2.75
CA LYS A 111 -2.38 10.77 -2.18
C LYS A 111 -1.97 9.69 -3.18
N TYR A 112 -1.41 10.10 -4.30
CA TYR A 112 -0.93 9.23 -5.36
C TYR A 112 0.18 9.91 -6.18
N LEU A 113 0.90 9.11 -6.95
CA LEU A 113 1.84 9.53 -7.98
C LEU A 113 1.38 8.99 -9.33
N GLU A 114 1.46 9.82 -10.35
CA GLU A 114 1.31 9.41 -11.74
C GLU A 114 2.68 9.56 -12.40
N ILE A 115 3.26 8.45 -12.83
CA ILE A 115 4.61 8.39 -13.40
C ILE A 115 4.49 7.97 -14.85
N PRO A 116 4.87 8.83 -15.82
CA PRO A 116 4.88 8.48 -17.22
C PRO A 116 5.63 7.16 -17.48
N GLY A 117 5.00 6.22 -18.16
CA GLY A 117 5.56 4.91 -18.45
C GLY A 117 5.62 3.91 -17.29
N SER A 118 5.40 4.36 -16.04
CA SER A 118 5.36 3.48 -14.86
C SER A 118 3.96 3.31 -14.27
N GLY A 119 3.01 4.20 -14.60
CA GLY A 119 1.61 4.12 -14.19
C GLY A 119 1.29 4.88 -12.92
N PHE A 120 0.21 4.47 -12.28
CA PHE A 120 -0.42 5.17 -11.16
C PHE A 120 -0.12 4.46 -9.84
N TRP A 121 0.53 5.15 -8.91
CA TRP A 121 1.03 4.57 -7.67
C TRP A 121 0.40 5.21 -6.44
N ARG A 122 0.12 4.39 -5.42
CA ARG A 122 -0.32 4.84 -4.10
C ARG A 122 0.50 4.15 -3.00
N CYS A 123 0.57 4.82 -1.84
CA CYS A 123 1.20 4.27 -0.66
C CYS A 123 0.27 4.38 0.54
N TYR A 124 0.19 3.32 1.35
CA TYR A 124 -0.59 3.29 2.58
C TYR A 124 0.09 2.42 3.65
N ASN A 125 -0.39 2.51 4.89
CA ASN A 125 0.14 1.72 6.00
C ASN A 125 -0.07 0.23 5.77
N CYS A 126 0.92 -0.58 6.15
CA CYS A 126 0.70 -2.01 6.33
C CYS A 126 -0.08 -2.23 7.62
N ILE A 127 -1.21 -2.93 7.54
CA ILE A 127 -1.97 -3.35 8.73
C ILE A 127 -1.37 -4.67 9.17
N GLU A 128 -0.73 -4.65 10.34
CA GLU A 128 -0.02 -5.80 10.89
C GLU A 128 -0.98 -6.80 11.55
N ASN A 129 -0.55 -8.06 11.60
CA ASN A 129 -1.31 -9.16 12.22
C ASN A 129 -2.68 -9.37 11.58
N THR A 130 -2.72 -9.28 10.25
CA THR A 130 -3.89 -9.63 9.44
C THR A 130 -3.67 -10.97 8.75
N HIS A 131 -4.75 -11.70 8.53
CA HIS A 131 -4.77 -12.93 7.75
C HIS A 131 -5.60 -12.74 6.51
N THR A 132 -5.13 -13.29 5.39
CA THR A 132 -5.87 -13.32 4.13
C THR A 132 -6.38 -14.73 3.90
N PHE A 133 -7.65 -14.87 3.58
CA PHE A 133 -8.28 -16.13 3.21
C PHE A 133 -8.71 -16.03 1.74
N ASP A 134 -8.27 -16.96 0.91
CA ASP A 134 -8.68 -17.01 -0.50
C ASP A 134 -10.14 -17.48 -0.64
N VAL A 135 -10.57 -18.33 0.29
CA VAL A 135 -11.93 -18.83 0.42
C VAL A 135 -12.34 -18.78 1.89
N ALA A 136 -13.55 -18.32 2.18
CA ALA A 136 -14.10 -18.37 3.53
C ALA A 136 -14.56 -19.82 3.84
N ASP A 137 -13.86 -20.49 4.76
CA ASP A 137 -14.18 -21.85 5.20
C ASP A 137 -15.38 -21.89 6.17
N HIS A 138 -15.74 -20.76 6.76
CA HIS A 138 -16.81 -20.65 7.73
C HIS A 138 -17.57 -19.33 7.58
N PRO A 139 -18.92 -19.31 7.74
CA PRO A 139 -19.74 -18.08 7.61
C PRO A 139 -19.28 -16.90 8.48
N ARG A 140 -18.70 -17.19 9.65
CA ARG A 140 -18.15 -16.15 10.55
C ARG A 140 -16.98 -15.39 9.92
N GLN A 141 -16.12 -16.06 9.15
CA GLN A 141 -15.00 -15.40 8.45
C GLN A 141 -15.53 -14.39 7.41
N ALA A 142 -16.59 -14.76 6.69
CA ALA A 142 -17.22 -13.86 5.73
C ALA A 142 -17.95 -12.67 6.41
N TYR A 143 -18.45 -12.88 7.64
CA TYR A 143 -19.11 -11.82 8.42
C TYR A 143 -18.10 -10.80 9.00
N GLU A 144 -16.89 -11.25 9.35
CA GLU A 144 -15.84 -10.41 9.94
C GLU A 144 -14.94 -9.72 8.88
N ALA A 145 -15.09 -10.07 7.59
CA ALA A 145 -14.35 -9.47 6.47
C ALA A 145 -15.01 -8.18 5.97
#